data_93b08e4d51b72f342aeca82500797149
#
_entry.id   93b08e4d51b72f342aeca82500797149
#
_cell.length_a   1.000
_cell.length_b   1.000
_cell.length_c   1.000
_cell.angle_alpha   90.00
_cell.angle_beta   90.00
_cell.angle_gamma   90.00
#
_symmetry.space_group_name_H-M   'P 1'
#
loop_
_entity.id
_entity.type
_entity.pdbx_description
1 polymer ?
#
loop_
_entity_poly.entity_id
_entity_poly.type
_entity_poly.pdbx_seq_one_letter_code
_entity_poly.pdbx_strand_id
1 'polypeptide(L)'
;MALENIHNYYEQLVMRQLYEILGNTDDQDFLEDVLCVALNQLPARYVRHNVDMVYYLTAEERQGMQQQIEKAVTHAIEYVSAHRKTAP
;
A
#
# COMPACT_ATOMS: atom_id res chain seq x y z
N MET A 1 12.94 12.29 20.25
CA MET A 1 12.94 12.57 18.81
C MET A 1 11.78 11.82 18.15
N ALA A 2 11.03 12.52 17.33
CA ALA A 2 9.74 11.99 16.85
C ALA A 2 9.89 11.29 15.50
N LEU A 3 10.65 10.20 15.45
CA LEU A 3 10.77 9.41 14.22
C LEU A 3 9.43 8.78 13.83
N GLU A 4 8.55 8.55 14.81
CA GLU A 4 7.21 8.01 14.55
C GLU A 4 6.32 8.96 13.77
N ASN A 5 6.72 10.22 13.63
CA ASN A 5 5.98 11.17 12.80
C ASN A 5 6.35 11.05 11.32
N ILE A 6 7.43 10.34 11.03
CA ILE A 6 7.88 10.12 9.66
C ILE A 6 7.35 8.77 9.20
N HIS A 7 6.66 8.75 8.08
CA HIS A 7 6.05 7.52 7.57
C HIS A 7 6.13 7.47 6.05
N ASN A 8 5.95 6.27 5.52
CA ASN A 8 5.89 6.05 4.09
C ASN A 8 4.49 6.45 3.59
N TYR A 9 4.46 7.43 2.69
CA TYR A 9 3.21 7.96 2.14
C TYR A 9 2.33 6.86 1.52
N TYR A 10 2.95 5.81 0.98
CA TYR A 10 2.20 4.72 0.34
C TYR A 10 1.39 3.88 1.33
N GLU A 11 1.70 3.92 2.63
CA GLU A 11 1.01 3.06 3.60
C GLU A 11 -0.50 3.26 3.58
N GLN A 12 -0.95 4.50 3.68
CA GLN A 12 -2.38 4.82 3.69
C GLN A 12 -3.02 4.57 2.33
N LEU A 13 -2.29 4.86 1.25
CA LEU A 13 -2.81 4.69 -0.09
C LEU A 13 -3.02 3.20 -0.42
N VAL A 14 -2.07 2.37 -0.05
CA VAL A 14 -2.18 0.92 -0.23
C VAL A 14 -3.31 0.35 0.62
N MET A 15 -3.41 0.79 1.86
CA MET A 15 -4.48 0.35 2.76
C MET A 15 -5.85 0.67 2.19
N ARG A 16 -6.02 1.90 1.67
CA ARG A 16 -7.28 2.31 1.05
C ARG A 16 -7.63 1.44 -0.14
N GLN A 17 -6.65 1.16 -1.00
CA GLN A 17 -6.85 0.33 -2.17
C GLN A 17 -7.25 -1.09 -1.77
N LEU A 18 -6.63 -1.63 -0.72
CA LEU A 18 -6.97 -2.96 -0.21
C LEU A 18 -8.43 -3.01 0.25
N TYR A 19 -8.86 -2.01 1.00
CA TYR A 19 -10.24 -1.97 1.47
C TYR A 19 -11.25 -1.83 0.33
N GLU A 20 -10.89 -1.10 -0.72
CA GLU A 20 -11.75 -0.99 -1.89
C GLU A 20 -11.94 -2.31 -2.62
N ILE A 21 -10.88 -3.12 -2.69
CA ILE A 21 -10.91 -4.40 -3.40
C ILE A 21 -11.52 -5.50 -2.54
N LEU A 22 -11.07 -5.61 -1.29
CA LEU A 22 -11.42 -6.74 -0.43
C LEU A 22 -12.63 -6.46 0.47
N GLY A 23 -12.98 -5.19 0.64
CA GLY A 23 -14.03 -4.81 1.57
C GLY A 23 -13.61 -5.10 3.00
N ASN A 24 -14.60 -5.35 3.85
CA ASN A 24 -14.35 -5.71 5.23
C ASN A 24 -13.97 -7.18 5.31
N THR A 25 -12.82 -7.46 5.88
CA THR A 25 -12.38 -8.82 6.11
C THR A 25 -11.85 -8.93 7.54
N ASP A 26 -12.11 -10.07 8.17
CA ASP A 26 -11.65 -10.35 9.52
C ASP A 26 -10.26 -10.98 9.53
N ASP A 27 -9.71 -11.30 8.35
CA ASP A 27 -8.41 -11.97 8.25
C ASP A 27 -7.29 -10.93 8.27
N GLN A 28 -6.90 -10.53 9.48
CA GLN A 28 -5.85 -9.54 9.68
C GLN A 28 -4.49 -10.03 9.19
N ASP A 29 -4.21 -11.32 9.36
CA ASP A 29 -2.94 -11.87 8.90
C ASP A 29 -2.81 -11.75 7.39
N PHE A 30 -3.89 -12.05 6.67
CA PHE A 30 -3.90 -11.90 5.21
C PHE A 30 -3.68 -10.43 4.81
N LEU A 31 -4.39 -9.51 5.45
CA LEU A 31 -4.24 -8.09 5.15
C LEU A 31 -2.81 -7.62 5.39
N GLU A 32 -2.21 -8.01 6.50
CA GLU A 32 -0.85 -7.57 6.84
C GLU A 32 0.16 -8.15 5.86
N ASP A 33 0.00 -9.41 5.46
CA ASP A 33 0.89 -10.03 4.48
C ASP A 33 0.78 -9.33 3.13
N VAL A 34 -0.44 -9.06 2.67
CA VAL A 34 -0.67 -8.36 1.41
C VAL A 34 -0.07 -6.96 1.47
N LEU A 35 -0.29 -6.26 2.57
CA LEU A 35 0.24 -4.92 2.77
C LEU A 35 1.77 -4.90 2.68
N CYS A 36 2.42 -5.86 3.33
CA CYS A 36 3.88 -5.96 3.30
C CYS A 36 4.39 -6.21 1.87
N VAL A 37 3.78 -7.14 1.16
CA VAL A 37 4.20 -7.45 -0.21
C VAL A 37 4.00 -6.25 -1.12
N ALA A 38 2.86 -5.60 -1.04
CA ALA A 38 2.56 -4.43 -1.87
C ALA A 38 3.53 -3.29 -1.60
N LEU A 39 3.77 -2.97 -0.32
CA LEU A 39 4.66 -1.87 0.05
C LEU A 39 6.09 -2.13 -0.37
N ASN A 40 6.53 -3.39 -0.35
CA ASN A 40 7.89 -3.73 -0.78
C ASN A 40 8.09 -3.61 -2.29
N GLN A 41 7.02 -3.52 -3.07
CA GLN A 41 7.10 -3.34 -4.51
C GLN A 41 7.07 -1.87 -4.94
N LEU A 42 6.76 -0.98 -4.00
CA LEU A 42 6.65 0.44 -4.28
C LEU A 42 7.88 1.16 -3.74
N PRO A 43 8.41 2.17 -4.47
CA PRO A 43 9.51 2.96 -3.94
C PRO A 43 9.01 3.75 -2.74
N ALA A 44 9.64 3.54 -1.60
CA ALA A 44 9.23 4.21 -0.37
C ALA A 44 9.30 5.72 -0.53
N ARG A 45 8.28 6.40 -0.02
CA ARG A 45 8.24 7.86 -0.03
C ARG A 45 7.91 8.33 1.37
N TYR A 46 8.93 8.75 2.09
CA TYR A 46 8.76 9.16 3.48
C TYR A 46 8.32 10.62 3.55
N VAL A 47 7.33 10.86 4.35
CA VAL A 47 6.79 12.20 4.56
C VAL A 47 6.52 12.40 6.04
N ARG A 48 6.51 13.65 6.45
CA ARG A 48 6.12 14.01 7.81
C ARG A 48 4.63 14.30 7.89
N HIS A 49 4.10 14.98 6.87
CA HIS A 49 2.67 15.30 6.79
C HIS A 49 2.15 14.93 5.41
N ASN A 50 1.08 14.15 5.38
CA ASN A 50 0.48 13.73 4.10
C ASN A 50 0.04 14.93 3.25
N VAL A 51 -0.38 16.01 3.90
CA VAL A 51 -0.84 17.21 3.19
C VAL A 51 0.27 17.82 2.33
N ASP A 52 1.53 17.61 2.68
CA ASP A 52 2.64 18.12 1.90
C ASP A 52 2.64 17.57 0.47
N MET A 53 2.17 16.32 0.31
CA MET A 53 2.13 15.70 -1.02
C MET A 53 1.12 16.35 -1.94
N VAL A 54 0.10 17.00 -1.39
CA VAL A 54 -0.89 17.72 -2.20
C VAL A 54 -0.23 18.87 -2.94
N TYR A 55 0.73 19.51 -2.30
CA TYR A 55 1.43 20.67 -2.87
C TYR A 55 2.57 20.27 -3.80
N TYR A 56 3.23 19.16 -3.53
CA TYR A 56 4.43 18.76 -4.25
C TYR A 56 4.16 17.87 -5.45
N LEU A 57 3.02 17.17 -5.48
CA LEU A 57 2.71 16.27 -6.57
C LEU A 57 1.86 16.94 -7.65
N THR A 58 2.26 16.74 -8.90
CA THR A 58 1.42 17.12 -10.02
C THR A 58 0.27 16.12 -10.18
N ALA A 59 -0.74 16.49 -10.96
CA ALA A 59 -1.84 15.56 -11.25
C ALA A 59 -1.33 14.31 -11.97
N GLU A 60 -0.36 14.46 -12.86
CA GLU A 60 0.23 13.34 -13.59
C GLU A 60 0.98 12.41 -12.65
N GLU A 61 1.74 12.97 -11.70
CA GLU A 61 2.46 12.17 -10.70
C GLU A 61 1.50 11.38 -9.82
N ARG A 62 0.40 12.02 -9.38
CA ARG A 62 -0.60 11.33 -8.57
C ARG A 62 -1.26 10.19 -9.33
N GLN A 63 -1.57 10.41 -10.61
CA GLN A 63 -2.15 9.37 -11.44
C GLN A 63 -1.19 8.20 -11.61
N GLY A 64 0.09 8.49 -11.86
CA GLY A 64 1.11 7.47 -11.98
C GLY A 64 1.26 6.65 -10.69
N MET A 65 1.23 7.33 -9.54
CA MET A 65 1.29 6.66 -8.24
C MET A 65 0.08 5.74 -8.05
N GLN A 66 -1.11 6.21 -8.41
CA GLN A 66 -2.33 5.42 -8.29
C GLN A 66 -2.24 4.15 -9.14
N GLN A 67 -1.74 4.25 -10.35
CA GLN A 67 -1.56 3.09 -11.22
C GLN A 67 -0.57 2.09 -10.62
N GLN A 68 0.53 2.59 -10.05
CA GLN A 68 1.51 1.73 -9.39
C GLN A 68 0.91 1.02 -8.20
N ILE A 69 0.11 1.73 -7.41
CA ILE A 69 -0.56 1.17 -6.24
C ILE A 69 -1.52 0.06 -6.65
N GLU A 70 -2.32 0.29 -7.68
CA GLU A 70 -3.26 -0.71 -8.16
C GLU A 70 -2.55 -1.99 -8.61
N LYS A 71 -1.46 -1.84 -9.34
CA LYS A 71 -0.66 -2.99 -9.79
C LYS A 71 -0.02 -3.73 -8.62
N ALA A 72 0.55 -2.98 -7.68
CA ALA A 72 1.22 -3.58 -6.53
C ALA A 72 0.24 -4.34 -5.64
N VAL A 73 -0.93 -3.77 -5.40
CA VAL A 73 -1.95 -4.40 -4.57
C VAL A 73 -2.51 -5.65 -5.24
N THR A 74 -2.83 -5.57 -6.53
CA THR A 74 -3.35 -6.72 -7.28
C THR A 74 -2.34 -7.87 -7.27
N HIS A 75 -1.08 -7.56 -7.55
CA HIS A 75 -0.02 -8.56 -7.52
C HIS A 75 0.15 -9.15 -6.12
N ALA A 76 0.11 -8.30 -5.10
CA ALA A 76 0.29 -8.75 -3.72
C ALA A 76 -0.83 -9.71 -3.29
N ILE A 77 -2.07 -9.41 -3.66
CA ILE A 77 -3.20 -10.28 -3.35
C ILE A 77 -3.01 -11.65 -4.00
N GLU A 78 -2.64 -11.67 -5.27
CA GLU A 78 -2.40 -12.91 -6.00
C GLU A 78 -1.25 -13.69 -5.39
N TYR A 79 -0.16 -13.01 -5.08
CA TYR A 79 1.03 -13.63 -4.52
C TYR A 79 0.75 -14.27 -3.17
N VAL A 80 0.15 -13.53 -2.25
CA VAL A 80 -0.13 -14.04 -0.91
C VAL A 80 -1.16 -15.16 -0.96
N SER A 81 -2.19 -15.02 -1.80
CA SER A 81 -3.21 -16.06 -1.97
C SER A 81 -2.61 -17.36 -2.45
N ALA A 82 -1.72 -17.29 -3.45
CA ALA A 82 -1.06 -18.47 -3.99
C ALA A 82 -0.18 -19.14 -2.93
N HIS A 83 0.55 -18.37 -2.16
CA HIS A 83 1.46 -18.91 -1.15
C HIS A 83 0.70 -19.52 0.04
N ARG A 84 -0.44 -18.95 0.40
CA ARG A 84 -1.26 -19.51 1.47
C ARG A 84 -1.87 -20.87 1.06
N LYS A 85 -2.20 -21.01 -0.20
CA LYS A 85 -2.75 -22.28 -0.71
C LYS A 85 -1.74 -23.40 -0.70
N THR A 86 -0.45 -23.08 -0.77
CA THR A 86 0.62 -24.07 -0.76
C THR A 86 1.15 -24.37 0.64
N ALA A 87 0.72 -23.60 1.65
CA ALA A 87 1.11 -23.84 3.03
C ALA A 87 0.49 -25.16 3.51
N PRO A 88 1.26 -26.00 4.20
CA PRO A 88 0.73 -27.26 4.75
C PRO A 88 -0.29 -27.03 5.85
#